data_bc4a68381dc0a2cd0ddbfc9cc08c7630
#
_entry.id   bc4a68381dc0a2cd0ddbfc9cc08c7630
#
_cell.length_a   1.000
_cell.length_b   1.000
_cell.length_c   1.000
_cell.angle_alpha   90.00
_cell.angle_beta   90.00
_cell.angle_gamma   90.00
#
_symmetry.space_group_name_H-M   'P 1'
#
loop_
_entity.id
_entity.type
_entity.pdbx_description
1 polymer ?
#
loop_
_entity_poly.entity_id
_entity_poly.type
_entity_poly.pdbx_seq_one_letter_code
_entity_poly.pdbx_strand_id
1 'polypeptide(L)'
;MKQLNSLKVWLSVVLLLCFSLSGQAQFLRTSYFMEGSNQRMQLNPALMPGRGYLNIPVIGSLNATVNSSSLGYRDIMDIIENSDDSDYFMSNDFMNRLDATNNLNVNLSTDILSAGWYKGKNFWSVNVGLRNDIGAAIPKTMFQFMNNMSSREFGDNISDYLGINETINGQKLEINSYAEVGLGFARNITDRLAVGGKVKMLLGIGNLKLNINQIHVETPSVGSSGVTSKASIQVDATLENSSKLLELPENENGDYIDEIDFGSFGFAGYGGAIDLGVSYKLLDKLTLSASVLDLGFIKWSKSNTSIARANAEQTYDLLDPASQQEFMNIVNSGEILNYDMLQLKTEEASEKSRTRGLTSTMVLGAEYALLNDWLVVGALYTGRFAKPKTLNELTFSACIRPTNAFNVAASYSVLQGAGKTFGLALKLGPFFAGTDYMFFGKNTKNVNAYLGGSIPLGKQKTAEN
;
A
#
# COMPACT_ATOMS: atom_id res chain seq x y z
N MET A 1 24.98 16.31 5.12
CA MET A 1 23.78 17.10 5.32
C MET A 1 22.77 17.05 4.15
N LYS A 2 23.20 16.94 2.88
CA LYS A 2 22.26 16.80 1.73
C LYS A 2 21.65 15.39 1.59
N GLN A 3 22.30 14.33 2.06
CA GLN A 3 21.88 12.93 1.94
C GLN A 3 20.53 12.60 2.57
N LEU A 4 20.33 13.16 3.73
CA LEU A 4 19.09 13.00 4.45
C LEU A 4 17.94 13.78 3.79
N ASN A 5 18.25 14.78 2.98
CA ASN A 5 17.23 15.49 2.23
C ASN A 5 16.62 14.60 1.15
N SER A 6 17.37 13.71 0.48
CA SER A 6 16.77 12.83 -0.54
C SER A 6 15.95 11.70 0.08
N LEU A 7 16.43 11.05 1.15
CA LEU A 7 15.63 10.09 1.90
C LEU A 7 14.43 10.79 2.58
N LYS A 8 14.62 12.02 3.11
CA LYS A 8 13.53 12.87 3.60
C LYS A 8 12.58 13.26 2.49
N VAL A 9 13.07 13.61 1.32
CA VAL A 9 12.23 13.92 0.17
C VAL A 9 11.49 12.66 -0.27
N TRP A 10 12.12 11.49 -0.35
CA TRP A 10 11.45 10.22 -0.66
C TRP A 10 10.47 9.79 0.42
N LEU A 11 10.89 9.79 1.69
CA LEU A 11 9.98 9.53 2.81
C LEU A 11 8.91 10.63 2.93
N SER A 12 9.27 11.90 2.70
CA SER A 12 8.33 13.01 2.73
C SER A 12 7.41 13.03 1.51
N VAL A 13 7.84 12.59 0.34
CA VAL A 13 6.97 12.39 -0.83
C VAL A 13 6.04 11.21 -0.60
N VAL A 14 6.52 10.10 -0.08
CA VAL A 14 5.67 8.98 0.35
C VAL A 14 4.74 9.40 1.48
N LEU A 15 5.22 10.19 2.44
CA LEU A 15 4.43 10.72 3.56
C LEU A 15 3.55 11.91 3.15
N LEU A 16 4.00 12.83 2.30
CA LEU A 16 3.17 13.92 1.78
C LEU A 16 2.07 13.41 0.86
N LEU A 17 2.32 12.36 0.07
CA LEU A 17 1.27 11.60 -0.61
C LEU A 17 0.35 10.88 0.41
N CYS A 18 0.86 10.51 1.58
CA CYS A 18 0.06 9.98 2.68
C CYS A 18 -0.67 11.08 3.49
N PHE A 19 -0.09 12.26 3.66
CA PHE A 19 -0.65 13.33 4.51
C PHE A 19 -1.47 14.38 3.74
N SER A 20 -1.18 14.65 2.48
CA SER A 20 -1.95 15.61 1.67
C SER A 20 -3.29 15.05 1.19
N LEU A 21 -3.47 13.73 1.27
CA LEU A 21 -4.73 13.05 1.08
C LEU A 21 -5.05 12.33 2.39
N SER A 22 -5.82 12.95 3.26
CA SER A 22 -6.45 12.31 4.42
C SER A 22 -7.41 11.22 3.95
N GLY A 23 -6.90 10.19 3.30
CA GLY A 23 -7.63 9.10 2.69
C GLY A 23 -7.16 7.75 3.21
N GLN A 24 -7.97 6.71 3.14
CA GLN A 24 -7.95 5.60 4.07
C GLN A 24 -8.33 4.26 3.43
N ALA A 25 -7.81 3.19 3.92
CA ALA A 25 -7.66 1.86 3.32
C ALA A 25 -8.79 0.83 3.52
N GLN A 26 -8.66 -0.27 2.84
CA GLN A 26 -9.66 -1.28 2.51
C GLN A 26 -9.64 -2.51 3.42
N PHE A 27 -10.05 -2.47 4.71
CA PHE A 27 -10.49 -3.67 5.43
C PHE A 27 -11.37 -3.29 6.62
N LEU A 28 -12.62 -3.67 6.53
CA LEU A 28 -13.67 -3.46 7.54
C LEU A 28 -13.97 -4.80 8.22
N ARG A 29 -12.92 -5.57 8.58
CA ARG A 29 -13.08 -6.96 9.07
C ARG A 29 -13.89 -7.04 10.34
N THR A 30 -13.58 -6.19 11.31
CA THR A 30 -14.31 -6.14 12.57
C THR A 30 -15.76 -5.78 12.34
N SER A 31 -16.07 -4.92 11.36
CA SER A 31 -17.43 -4.51 11.03
C SER A 31 -18.15 -5.46 10.05
N TYR A 32 -17.50 -6.52 9.55
CA TYR A 32 -18.07 -7.44 8.58
C TYR A 32 -19.41 -8.05 9.05
N PHE A 33 -19.52 -8.37 10.33
CA PHE A 33 -20.73 -8.96 10.92
C PHE A 33 -21.74 -7.92 11.48
N MET A 34 -21.49 -6.62 11.26
CA MET A 34 -22.41 -5.55 11.65
C MET A 34 -23.49 -5.35 10.59
N GLU A 35 -24.57 -6.12 10.68
CA GLU A 35 -25.63 -6.19 9.66
C GLU A 35 -26.30 -4.83 9.36
N GLY A 36 -26.39 -3.96 10.34
CA GLY A 36 -26.90 -2.60 10.16
C GLY A 36 -26.02 -1.68 9.32
N SER A 37 -24.81 -2.12 8.90
CA SER A 37 -23.87 -1.31 8.14
C SER A 37 -23.89 -1.67 6.65
N ASN A 38 -24.00 -0.67 5.78
CA ASN A 38 -23.86 -0.83 4.33
C ASN A 38 -22.39 -1.10 3.92
N GLN A 39 -21.45 -0.91 4.82
CA GLN A 39 -20.02 -1.11 4.56
C GLN A 39 -19.65 -2.59 4.33
N ARG A 40 -20.45 -3.52 4.83
CA ARG A 40 -20.30 -4.96 4.55
C ARG A 40 -20.23 -5.28 3.06
N MET A 41 -20.96 -4.50 2.25
CA MET A 41 -20.99 -4.67 0.79
C MET A 41 -19.65 -4.39 0.11
N GLN A 42 -18.76 -3.65 0.76
CA GLN A 42 -17.40 -3.43 0.24
C GLN A 42 -16.55 -4.71 0.30
N LEU A 43 -16.86 -5.62 1.23
CA LEU A 43 -16.18 -6.91 1.34
C LEU A 43 -16.98 -8.06 0.72
N ASN A 44 -18.28 -7.91 0.54
CA ASN A 44 -19.10 -8.90 -0.15
C ASN A 44 -20.37 -8.25 -0.71
N PRO A 45 -20.49 -8.09 -2.02
CA PRO A 45 -21.64 -7.43 -2.64
C PRO A 45 -22.98 -8.15 -2.43
N ALA A 46 -22.98 -9.42 -1.99
CA ALA A 46 -24.23 -10.13 -1.65
C ALA A 46 -24.80 -9.75 -0.28
N LEU A 47 -24.03 -9.06 0.58
CA LEU A 47 -24.46 -8.68 1.93
C LEU A 47 -25.24 -7.35 1.92
N MET A 48 -26.45 -7.39 1.38
CA MET A 48 -27.33 -6.23 1.24
C MET A 48 -27.72 -5.65 2.62
N PRO A 49 -27.73 -4.31 2.79
CA PRO A 49 -28.26 -3.68 3.99
C PRO A 49 -29.80 -3.82 4.05
N GLY A 50 -30.38 -3.80 5.23
CA GLY A 50 -31.83 -3.97 5.40
C GLY A 50 -32.70 -2.86 4.80
N ARG A 51 -32.12 -1.76 4.32
CA ARG A 51 -32.78 -0.63 3.63
C ARG A 51 -31.80 0.12 2.72
N GLY A 52 -32.31 1.01 1.88
CA GLY A 52 -31.50 1.90 1.09
C GLY A 52 -30.63 2.84 1.94
N TYR A 53 -29.63 3.42 1.33
CA TYR A 53 -28.70 4.35 2.00
C TYR A 53 -28.18 5.42 1.04
N LEU A 54 -27.74 6.53 1.62
CA LEU A 54 -26.90 7.54 0.99
C LEU A 54 -25.74 7.83 1.95
N ASN A 55 -24.52 7.58 1.51
CA ASN A 55 -23.34 7.93 2.30
C ASN A 55 -23.14 9.46 2.31
N ILE A 56 -22.70 9.99 3.45
CA ILE A 56 -22.31 11.39 3.55
C ILE A 56 -21.10 11.60 2.62
N PRO A 57 -21.14 12.56 1.69
CA PRO A 57 -20.06 12.77 0.74
C PRO A 57 -18.71 12.92 1.44
N VAL A 58 -17.66 12.32 0.85
CA VAL A 58 -16.26 12.31 1.30
C VAL A 58 -16.03 11.51 2.59
N ILE A 59 -16.89 11.67 3.61
CA ILE A 59 -16.74 10.99 4.91
C ILE A 59 -17.64 9.76 5.07
N GLY A 60 -18.33 9.35 4.01
CA GLY A 60 -19.27 8.21 4.06
C GLY A 60 -18.61 6.86 4.22
N SER A 61 -17.37 6.74 3.81
CA SER A 61 -16.54 5.55 3.99
C SER A 61 -15.08 5.94 3.82
N LEU A 62 -14.43 6.19 4.91
CA LEU A 62 -12.99 6.45 4.97
C LEU A 62 -12.30 5.28 5.66
N ASN A 63 -11.13 4.85 5.15
CA ASN A 63 -10.43 3.71 5.70
C ASN A 63 -8.90 3.77 5.40
N ALA A 64 -8.03 3.66 6.45
CA ALA A 64 -6.56 3.66 6.40
C ALA A 64 -5.96 2.41 6.98
N THR A 65 -5.00 1.82 6.28
CA THR A 65 -4.21 0.73 6.83
C THR A 65 -2.74 0.92 6.48
N VAL A 66 -1.90 0.77 7.49
CA VAL A 66 -0.45 0.63 7.36
C VAL A 66 -0.07 -0.70 7.95
N ASN A 67 0.57 -1.55 7.15
CA ASN A 67 1.10 -2.84 7.59
C ASN A 67 2.59 -2.88 7.32
N SER A 68 3.36 -3.21 8.34
CA SER A 68 4.79 -3.46 8.22
C SER A 68 5.13 -4.86 8.72
N SER A 69 6.12 -5.51 8.11
CA SER A 69 6.59 -6.80 8.59
C SER A 69 7.52 -6.70 9.79
N SER A 70 8.28 -5.61 9.90
CA SER A 70 9.36 -5.45 10.89
C SER A 70 9.26 -4.16 11.69
N LEU A 71 9.09 -3.02 10.99
CA LEU A 71 9.09 -1.69 11.59
C LEU A 71 7.71 -1.34 12.13
N GLY A 72 7.63 -0.94 13.39
CA GLY A 72 6.41 -0.42 13.98
C GLY A 72 6.22 1.07 13.74
N TYR A 73 5.07 1.61 14.17
CA TYR A 73 4.75 3.02 14.03
C TYR A 73 5.83 3.93 14.63
N ARG A 74 6.35 3.58 15.82
CA ARG A 74 7.44 4.36 16.44
C ARG A 74 8.73 4.30 15.66
N ASP A 75 9.10 3.11 15.15
CA ASP A 75 10.30 2.98 14.32
C ASP A 75 10.20 3.87 13.09
N ILE A 76 9.02 3.95 12.46
CA ILE A 76 8.78 4.81 11.30
C ILE A 76 8.86 6.29 11.70
N MET A 77 8.28 6.69 12.84
CA MET A 77 8.37 8.07 13.35
C MET A 77 9.80 8.42 13.76
N ASP A 78 10.48 7.51 14.47
CA ASP A 78 11.89 7.68 14.84
C ASP A 78 12.80 7.81 13.60
N ILE A 79 12.54 7.05 12.53
CA ILE A 79 13.24 7.18 11.25
C ILE A 79 13.04 8.58 10.66
N ILE A 80 11.83 9.13 10.76
CA ILE A 80 11.51 10.46 10.25
C ILE A 80 12.17 11.54 11.11
N GLU A 81 12.06 11.43 12.43
CA GLU A 81 12.57 12.41 13.38
C GLU A 81 14.10 12.41 13.48
N ASN A 82 14.72 11.22 13.34
CA ASN A 82 16.17 11.06 13.41
C ASN A 82 16.78 10.83 12.01
N SER A 83 16.09 11.26 10.96
CA SER A 83 16.59 11.09 9.60
C SER A 83 17.93 11.77 9.35
N ASP A 84 18.33 12.75 10.18
CA ASP A 84 19.64 13.44 10.14
C ASP A 84 20.68 12.80 11.07
N ASP A 85 20.29 11.80 11.87
CA ASP A 85 21.18 11.15 12.83
C ASP A 85 21.62 9.77 12.30
N SER A 86 22.84 9.72 11.81
CA SER A 86 23.44 8.46 11.32
C SER A 86 23.54 7.41 12.44
N ASP A 87 23.77 7.84 13.70
CA ASP A 87 23.97 6.94 14.83
C ASP A 87 22.69 6.16 15.18
N TYR A 88 21.51 6.73 14.89
CA TYR A 88 20.24 6.02 15.04
C TYR A 88 20.18 4.76 14.18
N PHE A 89 20.53 4.87 12.90
CA PHE A 89 20.52 3.75 11.96
C PHE A 89 21.64 2.74 12.19
N MET A 90 22.70 3.15 12.89
CA MET A 90 23.81 2.30 13.28
C MET A 90 23.54 1.50 14.57
N SER A 91 22.50 1.86 15.32
CA SER A 91 22.20 1.20 16.60
C SER A 91 21.86 -0.28 16.40
N ASN A 92 22.46 -1.14 17.22
CA ASN A 92 22.16 -2.57 17.23
C ASN A 92 20.68 -2.83 17.51
N ASP A 93 20.03 -1.98 18.29
CA ASP A 93 18.61 -2.09 18.60
C ASP A 93 17.74 -1.89 17.35
N PHE A 94 18.08 -0.94 16.48
CA PHE A 94 17.39 -0.73 15.21
C PHE A 94 17.64 -1.92 14.27
N MET A 95 18.90 -2.29 14.08
CA MET A 95 19.30 -3.36 13.17
C MET A 95 18.70 -4.72 13.56
N ASN A 96 18.55 -5.02 14.84
CA ASN A 96 17.97 -6.27 15.33
C ASN A 96 16.44 -6.34 15.12
N ARG A 97 15.76 -5.23 14.92
CA ARG A 97 14.33 -5.17 14.62
C ARG A 97 14.00 -5.48 13.16
N LEU A 98 14.99 -5.36 12.27
CA LEU A 98 14.80 -5.55 10.84
C LEU A 98 14.76 -7.02 10.45
N ASP A 99 13.77 -7.38 9.64
CA ASP A 99 13.74 -8.65 8.90
C ASP A 99 14.72 -8.61 7.71
N ALA A 100 15.03 -9.76 7.12
CA ALA A 100 15.86 -9.82 5.90
C ALA A 100 15.30 -8.94 4.78
N THR A 101 13.97 -8.86 4.68
CA THR A 101 13.24 -7.92 3.81
C THR A 101 12.12 -7.28 4.61
N ASN A 102 12.17 -5.95 4.70
CA ASN A 102 11.20 -5.16 5.44
C ASN A 102 10.10 -4.72 4.48
N ASN A 103 8.92 -5.31 4.60
CA ASN A 103 7.78 -4.99 3.75
C ASN A 103 6.91 -3.95 4.42
N LEU A 104 6.54 -2.92 3.67
CA LEU A 104 5.57 -1.90 4.04
C LEU A 104 4.43 -1.93 3.03
N ASN A 105 3.20 -1.97 3.51
CA ASN A 105 2.01 -1.81 2.67
C ASN A 105 1.14 -0.72 3.28
N VAL A 106 0.83 0.28 2.47
CA VAL A 106 -0.11 1.34 2.81
C VAL A 106 -1.26 1.24 1.82
N ASN A 107 -2.47 1.22 2.34
CA ASN A 107 -3.65 1.19 1.52
C ASN A 107 -4.62 2.25 2.01
N LEU A 108 -5.09 3.09 1.08
CA LEU A 108 -5.93 4.25 1.35
C LEU A 108 -7.15 4.23 0.43
N SER A 109 -8.37 4.27 0.98
CA SER A 109 -9.59 4.31 0.18
C SER A 109 -10.67 5.18 0.77
N THR A 110 -11.41 5.87 -0.08
CA THR A 110 -12.61 6.62 0.30
C THR A 110 -13.69 6.49 -0.77
N ASP A 111 -14.94 6.46 -0.35
CA ASP A 111 -16.08 6.68 -1.23
C ASP A 111 -16.50 8.15 -1.13
N ILE A 112 -16.25 8.91 -2.20
CA ILE A 112 -16.65 10.31 -2.31
C ILE A 112 -18.18 10.41 -2.34
N LEU A 113 -18.82 9.47 -3.05
CA LEU A 113 -20.27 9.35 -3.15
C LEU A 113 -20.63 7.87 -3.18
N SER A 114 -21.60 7.45 -2.39
CA SER A 114 -22.16 6.10 -2.47
C SER A 114 -23.63 6.10 -2.06
N ALA A 115 -24.45 5.40 -2.83
CA ALA A 115 -25.87 5.25 -2.56
C ALA A 115 -26.34 3.84 -2.94
N GLY A 116 -27.38 3.38 -2.25
CA GLY A 116 -28.03 2.11 -2.56
C GLY A 116 -29.51 2.13 -2.29
N TRP A 117 -30.29 1.41 -3.10
CA TRP A 117 -31.76 1.38 -3.01
C TRP A 117 -32.34 0.04 -3.44
N TYR A 118 -33.49 -0.26 -2.93
CA TYR A 118 -34.28 -1.42 -3.34
C TYR A 118 -35.25 -1.07 -4.48
N LYS A 119 -35.33 -1.99 -5.48
CA LYS A 119 -36.41 -2.02 -6.46
C LYS A 119 -36.99 -3.44 -6.51
N GLY A 120 -38.12 -3.63 -5.85
CA GLY A 120 -38.66 -4.98 -5.60
C GLY A 120 -37.69 -5.81 -4.74
N LYS A 121 -37.37 -7.03 -5.16
CA LYS A 121 -36.42 -7.93 -4.49
C LYS A 121 -34.95 -7.62 -4.80
N ASN A 122 -34.69 -6.69 -5.71
CA ASN A 122 -33.37 -6.36 -6.17
C ASN A 122 -32.81 -5.17 -5.39
N PHE A 123 -31.53 -5.22 -5.04
CA PHE A 123 -30.78 -4.11 -4.46
C PHE A 123 -29.79 -3.58 -5.48
N TRP A 124 -29.80 -2.29 -5.69
CA TRP A 124 -28.90 -1.56 -6.56
C TRP A 124 -28.00 -0.64 -5.74
N SER A 125 -26.78 -0.50 -6.15
CA SER A 125 -25.85 0.46 -5.52
C SER A 125 -24.96 1.13 -6.56
N VAL A 126 -24.59 2.37 -6.29
CA VAL A 126 -23.59 3.13 -7.05
C VAL A 126 -22.56 3.71 -6.09
N ASN A 127 -21.32 3.78 -6.52
CA ASN A 127 -20.28 4.48 -5.79
C ASN A 127 -19.30 5.17 -6.73
N VAL A 128 -18.74 6.27 -6.22
CA VAL A 128 -17.56 6.94 -6.78
C VAL A 128 -16.55 7.05 -5.65
N GLY A 129 -15.36 6.55 -5.86
CA GLY A 129 -14.34 6.52 -4.81
C GLY A 129 -12.92 6.65 -5.35
N LEU A 130 -11.99 6.87 -4.44
CA LEU A 130 -10.55 6.87 -4.68
C LEU A 130 -9.91 5.67 -3.99
N ARG A 131 -8.94 5.07 -4.65
CA ARG A 131 -8.19 3.90 -4.18
C ARG A 131 -6.71 4.14 -4.40
N ASN A 132 -5.92 3.93 -3.35
CA ASN A 132 -4.48 4.06 -3.39
C ASN A 132 -3.85 2.86 -2.69
N ASP A 133 -2.97 2.18 -3.40
CA ASP A 133 -2.18 1.06 -2.91
C ASP A 133 -0.70 1.41 -3.03
N ILE A 134 0.03 1.32 -1.93
CA ILE A 134 1.47 1.52 -1.88
C ILE A 134 2.09 0.28 -1.26
N GLY A 135 3.03 -0.33 -1.95
CA GLY A 135 3.80 -1.47 -1.45
C GLY A 135 5.29 -1.18 -1.59
N ALA A 136 6.03 -1.37 -0.51
CA ALA A 136 7.49 -1.26 -0.52
C ALA A 136 8.13 -2.51 0.08
N ALA A 137 9.29 -2.88 -0.44
CA ALA A 137 10.16 -3.91 0.13
C ALA A 137 11.58 -3.33 0.20
N ILE A 138 12.11 -3.25 1.42
CA ILE A 138 13.43 -2.70 1.71
C ILE A 138 14.27 -3.81 2.35
N PRO A 139 15.33 -4.28 1.71
CA PRO A 139 16.20 -5.30 2.26
C PRO A 139 17.02 -4.77 3.44
N LYS A 140 17.29 -5.64 4.42
CA LYS A 140 18.16 -5.30 5.57
C LYS A 140 19.55 -4.88 5.13
N THR A 141 20.04 -5.44 4.02
CA THR A 141 21.34 -5.10 3.45
C THR A 141 21.47 -3.62 3.07
N MET A 142 20.35 -2.93 2.74
CA MET A 142 20.36 -1.49 2.51
C MET A 142 20.74 -0.72 3.78
N PHE A 143 20.15 -1.07 4.92
CA PHE A 143 20.47 -0.45 6.20
C PHE A 143 21.89 -0.82 6.68
N GLN A 144 22.34 -2.07 6.42
CA GLN A 144 23.71 -2.50 6.69
C GLN A 144 24.71 -1.71 5.86
N PHE A 145 24.42 -1.50 4.59
CA PHE A 145 25.24 -0.67 3.71
C PHE A 145 25.34 0.76 4.25
N MET A 146 24.20 1.39 4.59
CA MET A 146 24.20 2.74 5.20
C MET A 146 25.05 2.77 6.48
N ASN A 147 24.92 1.77 7.34
CA ASN A 147 25.70 1.63 8.55
C ASN A 147 27.20 1.49 8.26
N ASN A 148 27.58 0.60 7.33
CA ASN A 148 28.96 0.37 6.95
C ASN A 148 29.60 1.62 6.35
N MET A 149 28.84 2.35 5.55
CA MET A 149 29.32 3.62 4.94
C MET A 149 29.42 4.74 5.98
N SER A 150 28.42 4.89 6.85
CA SER A 150 28.42 5.93 7.90
C SER A 150 29.48 5.71 8.98
N SER A 151 29.88 4.45 9.20
CA SER A 151 30.94 4.12 10.17
C SER A 151 32.37 4.43 9.67
N ARG A 152 32.51 4.77 8.40
CA ARG A 152 33.78 5.18 7.80
C ARG A 152 33.94 6.69 7.91
N GLU A 153 35.12 7.14 8.33
CA GLU A 153 35.51 8.54 8.28
C GLU A 153 36.03 8.82 6.85
N PHE A 154 35.15 9.29 5.98
CA PHE A 154 35.53 9.71 4.64
C PHE A 154 36.14 11.11 4.70
N GLY A 155 37.46 11.17 4.52
CA GLY A 155 38.23 12.42 4.45
C GLY A 155 38.55 12.83 3.01
N ASP A 156 39.55 13.69 2.88
CA ASP A 156 40.06 14.14 1.58
C ASP A 156 41.05 13.15 0.96
N ASN A 157 41.32 12.02 1.64
CA ASN A 157 42.31 11.03 1.16
C ASN A 157 41.59 9.84 0.52
N ILE A 158 41.99 9.46 -0.66
CA ILE A 158 41.47 8.32 -1.39
C ILE A 158 41.60 7.00 -0.59
N SER A 159 42.60 6.91 0.31
CA SER A 159 42.79 5.74 1.15
C SER A 159 41.57 5.40 2.01
N ASP A 160 40.75 6.39 2.37
CA ASP A 160 39.59 6.25 3.24
C ASP A 160 38.43 5.56 2.50
N TYR A 161 38.51 5.55 1.14
CA TYR A 161 37.53 4.97 0.25
C TYR A 161 37.91 3.57 -0.26
N LEU A 162 39.07 3.06 0.10
CA LEU A 162 39.52 1.74 -0.32
C LEU A 162 38.84 0.59 0.47
N GLY A 163 38.76 -0.59 -0.15
CA GLY A 163 38.25 -1.80 0.47
C GLY A 163 36.74 -1.79 0.69
N ILE A 164 36.00 -1.00 -0.08
CA ILE A 164 34.53 -1.11 -0.15
C ILE A 164 34.19 -2.29 -1.08
N ASN A 165 33.33 -3.20 -0.63
CA ASN A 165 32.76 -4.25 -1.44
C ASN A 165 31.37 -4.57 -0.87
N GLU A 166 30.38 -3.83 -1.35
CA GLU A 166 29.05 -3.86 -0.79
C GLU A 166 28.01 -4.12 -1.90
N THR A 167 27.00 -4.91 -1.57
CA THR A 167 25.92 -5.24 -2.50
C THR A 167 24.56 -5.09 -1.81
N ILE A 168 23.67 -4.33 -2.44
CA ILE A 168 22.29 -4.13 -2.01
C ILE A 168 21.37 -4.71 -3.07
N ASN A 169 20.47 -5.60 -2.71
CA ASN A 169 19.58 -6.27 -3.65
C ASN A 169 18.13 -6.17 -3.24
N GLY A 170 17.24 -6.06 -4.23
CA GLY A 170 15.83 -6.37 -4.07
C GLY A 170 14.96 -5.27 -3.48
N GLN A 171 15.34 -3.98 -3.62
CA GLN A 171 14.42 -2.89 -3.27
C GLN A 171 13.28 -2.81 -4.28
N LYS A 172 12.07 -2.60 -3.76
CA LYS A 172 10.88 -2.46 -4.59
C LYS A 172 9.97 -1.39 -4.01
N LEU A 173 9.39 -0.59 -4.90
CA LEU A 173 8.31 0.34 -4.60
C LEU A 173 7.26 0.20 -5.69
N GLU A 174 6.00 0.01 -5.30
CA GLU A 174 4.87 0.02 -6.22
C GLU A 174 3.78 0.92 -5.65
N ILE A 175 3.37 1.92 -6.44
CA ILE A 175 2.28 2.83 -6.11
C ILE A 175 1.22 2.65 -7.18
N ASN A 176 -0.03 2.49 -6.80
CA ASN A 176 -1.17 2.41 -7.70
C ASN A 176 -2.31 3.25 -7.18
N SER A 177 -2.69 4.27 -7.94
CA SER A 177 -3.70 5.26 -7.58
C SER A 177 -4.75 5.38 -8.69
N TYR A 178 -6.03 5.23 -8.34
CA TYR A 178 -7.12 5.31 -9.30
C TYR A 178 -8.44 5.76 -8.67
N ALA A 179 -9.29 6.37 -9.49
CA ALA A 179 -10.68 6.58 -9.16
C ALA A 179 -11.53 5.40 -9.68
N GLU A 180 -12.56 5.06 -8.94
CA GLU A 180 -13.50 3.98 -9.22
C GLU A 180 -14.91 4.55 -9.37
N VAL A 181 -15.62 4.13 -10.41
CA VAL A 181 -17.07 4.31 -10.54
C VAL A 181 -17.70 2.93 -10.60
N GLY A 182 -18.45 2.56 -9.57
CA GLY A 182 -19.02 1.23 -9.40
C GLY A 182 -20.54 1.21 -9.54
N LEU A 183 -21.07 0.18 -10.22
CA LEU A 183 -22.48 -0.16 -10.27
C LEU A 183 -22.65 -1.56 -9.70
N GLY A 184 -23.35 -1.67 -8.57
CA GLY A 184 -23.61 -2.92 -7.87
C GLY A 184 -25.05 -3.39 -8.04
N PHE A 185 -25.22 -4.71 -8.08
CA PHE A 185 -26.50 -5.40 -8.08
C PHE A 185 -26.43 -6.58 -7.12
N ALA A 186 -27.48 -6.75 -6.29
CA ALA A 186 -27.61 -7.92 -5.43
C ALA A 186 -29.08 -8.34 -5.31
N ARG A 187 -29.29 -9.64 -5.06
CA ARG A 187 -30.62 -10.22 -4.94
C ARG A 187 -30.61 -11.46 -4.09
N ASN A 188 -31.67 -11.65 -3.30
CA ASN A 188 -32.02 -12.94 -2.72
C ASN A 188 -32.62 -13.83 -3.81
N ILE A 189 -31.91 -14.90 -4.19
CA ILE A 189 -32.40 -15.89 -5.16
C ILE A 189 -33.44 -16.80 -4.49
N THR A 190 -33.12 -17.19 -3.25
CA THR A 190 -34.04 -17.92 -2.36
C THR A 190 -34.00 -17.26 -0.97
N ASP A 191 -34.81 -17.73 -0.03
CA ASP A 191 -34.76 -17.27 1.36
C ASP A 191 -33.44 -17.59 2.07
N ARG A 192 -32.63 -18.49 1.48
CA ARG A 192 -31.34 -18.93 2.01
C ARG A 192 -30.13 -18.47 1.17
N LEU A 193 -30.35 -18.07 -0.07
CA LEU A 193 -29.26 -17.75 -0.99
C LEU A 193 -29.38 -16.33 -1.50
N ALA A 194 -28.38 -15.51 -1.21
CA ALA A 194 -28.17 -14.18 -1.80
C ALA A 194 -26.93 -14.20 -2.71
N VAL A 195 -27.03 -13.52 -3.83
CA VAL A 195 -25.90 -13.28 -4.76
C VAL A 195 -25.79 -11.80 -5.02
N GLY A 196 -24.56 -11.35 -5.30
CA GLY A 196 -24.31 -9.97 -5.64
C GLY A 196 -23.08 -9.84 -6.53
N GLY A 197 -23.05 -8.76 -7.28
CA GLY A 197 -21.90 -8.39 -8.10
C GLY A 197 -21.81 -6.88 -8.25
N LYS A 198 -20.62 -6.40 -8.56
CA LYS A 198 -20.35 -5.00 -8.88
C LYS A 198 -19.46 -4.94 -10.11
N VAL A 199 -19.82 -4.10 -11.06
CA VAL A 199 -18.97 -3.74 -12.20
C VAL A 199 -18.36 -2.37 -11.90
N LYS A 200 -17.08 -2.22 -12.16
CA LYS A 200 -16.31 -1.02 -11.86
C LYS A 200 -15.65 -0.49 -13.13
N MET A 201 -15.83 0.78 -13.39
CA MET A 201 -15.01 1.54 -14.31
C MET A 201 -13.87 2.18 -13.51
N LEU A 202 -12.66 2.06 -14.00
CA LEU A 202 -11.45 2.52 -13.33
C LEU A 202 -10.78 3.62 -14.14
N LEU A 203 -10.44 4.72 -13.47
CA LEU A 203 -9.77 5.88 -14.03
C LEU A 203 -8.42 5.99 -13.33
N GLY A 204 -7.36 5.52 -13.98
CA GLY A 204 -6.00 5.51 -13.43
C GLY A 204 -5.42 6.91 -13.30
N ILE A 205 -5.03 7.28 -12.09
CA ILE A 205 -4.41 8.58 -11.77
C ILE A 205 -2.90 8.45 -11.90
N GLY A 206 -2.31 7.41 -11.28
CA GLY A 206 -0.89 7.15 -11.33
C GLY A 206 -0.52 5.72 -10.97
N ASN A 207 0.49 5.19 -11.65
CA ASN A 207 1.17 3.96 -11.28
C ASN A 207 2.67 4.15 -11.40
N LEU A 208 3.36 4.02 -10.29
CA LEU A 208 4.81 4.02 -10.22
C LEU A 208 5.29 2.63 -9.80
N LYS A 209 6.30 2.12 -10.46
CA LYS A 209 6.96 0.88 -10.07
C LYS A 209 8.46 1.03 -10.22
N LEU A 210 9.15 1.01 -9.09
CA LEU A 210 10.61 0.97 -9.01
C LEU A 210 11.03 -0.43 -8.56
N ASN A 211 11.94 -1.04 -9.31
CA ASN A 211 12.65 -2.23 -8.88
C ASN A 211 14.14 -1.94 -9.02
N ILE A 212 14.85 -2.05 -7.92
CA ILE A 212 16.31 -2.05 -7.89
C ILE A 212 16.71 -3.50 -7.62
N ASN A 213 17.15 -4.18 -8.67
CA ASN A 213 17.58 -5.56 -8.58
C ASN A 213 18.89 -5.67 -7.83
N GLN A 214 19.82 -4.76 -8.14
CA GLN A 214 21.15 -4.73 -7.54
C GLN A 214 21.74 -3.32 -7.58
N ILE A 215 22.43 -2.94 -6.51
CA ILE A 215 23.45 -1.92 -6.47
C ILE A 215 24.71 -2.58 -5.89
N HIS A 216 25.82 -2.53 -6.60
CA HIS A 216 27.09 -3.07 -6.15
C HIS A 216 28.17 -1.98 -6.24
N VAL A 217 28.87 -1.76 -5.14
CA VAL A 217 29.98 -0.80 -5.06
C VAL A 217 31.24 -1.55 -4.68
N GLU A 218 32.26 -1.46 -5.52
CA GLU A 218 33.55 -2.09 -5.30
C GLU A 218 34.68 -1.09 -5.48
N THR A 219 35.63 -1.12 -4.55
CA THR A 219 36.88 -0.33 -4.63
C THR A 219 38.11 -1.23 -4.42
N PRO A 220 39.29 -0.82 -4.87
CA PRO A 220 40.51 -1.58 -4.64
C PRO A 220 40.74 -1.89 -3.17
N SER A 221 41.30 -3.06 -2.88
CA SER A 221 41.68 -3.45 -1.53
C SER A 221 42.80 -2.62 -0.96
N VAL A 222 42.78 -2.35 0.34
CA VAL A 222 43.87 -1.65 1.03
C VAL A 222 45.18 -2.45 0.90
N GLY A 223 46.23 -1.83 0.35
CA GLY A 223 47.54 -2.45 0.20
C GLY A 223 47.76 -3.21 -1.10
N SER A 224 46.84 -3.19 -2.05
CA SER A 224 47.07 -3.71 -3.40
C SER A 224 48.00 -2.74 -4.17
N SER A 225 49.25 -3.01 -4.12
CA SER A 225 50.24 -2.28 -4.95
C SER A 225 50.13 -2.77 -6.40
N GLY A 226 49.44 -1.98 -7.23
CA GLY A 226 49.80 -1.92 -8.63
C GLY A 226 48.88 -2.50 -9.68
N VAL A 227 47.65 -2.95 -9.45
CA VAL A 227 46.89 -3.55 -10.57
C VAL A 227 45.45 -3.06 -10.77
N THR A 228 44.74 -2.63 -9.76
CA THR A 228 43.39 -2.05 -9.96
C THR A 228 43.26 -0.73 -9.24
N SER A 229 43.37 0.36 -10.01
CA SER A 229 43.11 1.72 -9.53
C SER A 229 41.66 2.13 -9.73
N LYS A 230 40.79 1.18 -10.05
CA LYS A 230 39.41 1.49 -10.45
C LYS A 230 38.41 1.14 -9.36
N ALA A 231 37.61 2.12 -8.99
CA ALA A 231 36.34 1.88 -8.28
C ALA A 231 35.23 1.62 -9.30
N SER A 232 34.26 0.81 -8.96
CA SER A 232 33.07 0.59 -9.79
C SER A 232 31.78 0.69 -8.99
N ILE A 233 30.77 1.25 -9.63
CA ILE A 233 29.40 1.27 -9.15
C ILE A 233 28.53 0.62 -10.24
N GLN A 234 27.93 -0.52 -9.93
CA GLN A 234 27.05 -1.25 -10.83
C GLN A 234 25.63 -1.12 -10.35
N VAL A 235 24.71 -0.73 -11.23
CA VAL A 235 23.29 -0.58 -10.93
C VAL A 235 22.46 -1.35 -11.95
N ASP A 236 21.57 -2.22 -11.46
CA ASP A 236 20.49 -2.82 -12.23
C ASP A 236 19.16 -2.39 -11.63
N ALA A 237 18.48 -1.47 -12.29
CA ALA A 237 17.23 -0.91 -11.84
C ALA A 237 16.26 -0.64 -12.99
N THR A 238 14.98 -0.67 -12.69
CA THR A 238 13.91 -0.32 -13.64
C THR A 238 12.88 0.54 -12.91
N LEU A 239 12.58 1.69 -13.50
CA LEU A 239 11.51 2.60 -13.08
C LEU A 239 10.44 2.65 -14.18
N GLU A 240 9.22 2.30 -13.83
CA GLU A 240 8.06 2.40 -14.71
C GLU A 240 7.09 3.42 -14.09
N ASN A 241 6.89 4.54 -14.76
CA ASN A 241 5.92 5.57 -14.36
C ASN A 241 4.79 5.64 -15.38
N SER A 242 3.56 5.73 -14.91
CA SER A 242 2.37 6.01 -15.72
C SER A 242 1.50 7.00 -14.96
N SER A 243 1.76 8.27 -15.15
CA SER A 243 1.08 9.37 -14.45
C SER A 243 1.10 10.63 -15.31
N LYS A 244 0.17 11.54 -15.05
CA LYS A 244 0.27 12.96 -15.44
C LYS A 244 0.71 13.84 -14.28
N LEU A 245 0.66 13.29 -13.07
CA LEU A 245 0.98 14.01 -11.84
C LEU A 245 2.48 13.98 -11.52
N LEU A 246 3.18 12.95 -12.00
CA LEU A 246 4.63 12.80 -11.78
C LEU A 246 5.32 12.83 -13.13
N GLU A 247 6.23 13.75 -13.29
CA GLU A 247 7.13 13.89 -14.43
C GLU A 247 8.55 13.54 -13.97
N LEU A 248 9.31 12.92 -14.86
CA LEU A 248 10.65 12.43 -14.59
C LEU A 248 11.60 13.07 -15.63
N PRO A 249 11.94 14.35 -15.47
CA PRO A 249 12.84 15.02 -16.39
C PRO A 249 14.23 14.38 -16.34
N GLU A 250 14.89 14.40 -17.49
CA GLU A 250 16.31 14.06 -17.59
C GLU A 250 17.15 15.33 -17.32
N ASN A 251 18.40 15.13 -16.91
CA ASN A 251 19.34 16.21 -16.68
C ASN A 251 19.55 17.07 -17.94
N GLU A 252 20.18 18.22 -17.82
CA GLU A 252 20.41 19.17 -18.92
C GLU A 252 21.08 18.53 -20.15
N ASN A 253 21.84 17.45 -19.96
CA ASN A 253 22.50 16.71 -21.03
C ASN A 253 21.65 15.60 -21.65
N GLY A 254 20.50 15.25 -21.05
CA GLY A 254 19.63 14.15 -21.47
C GLY A 254 20.23 12.76 -21.20
N ASP A 255 21.08 12.64 -20.17
CA ASP A 255 21.80 11.41 -19.87
C ASP A 255 21.03 10.49 -18.93
N TYR A 256 20.39 11.03 -17.88
CA TYR A 256 19.63 10.28 -16.87
C TYR A 256 18.62 11.18 -16.14
N ILE A 257 17.65 10.54 -15.49
CA ILE A 257 16.63 11.23 -14.66
C ILE A 257 17.31 11.76 -13.41
N ASP A 258 17.27 13.07 -13.19
CA ASP A 258 17.88 13.76 -12.04
C ASP A 258 16.86 14.45 -11.13
N GLU A 259 15.60 14.52 -11.54
CA GLU A 259 14.55 15.21 -10.79
C GLU A 259 13.22 14.48 -10.86
N ILE A 260 12.35 14.74 -9.90
CA ILE A 260 10.94 14.33 -9.90
C ILE A 260 10.09 15.56 -9.77
N ASP A 261 9.41 15.92 -10.84
CA ASP A 261 8.53 17.08 -10.91
C ASP A 261 7.05 16.70 -10.76
N PHE A 262 6.27 17.65 -10.30
CA PHE A 262 4.83 17.55 -10.24
C PHE A 262 4.21 18.21 -11.47
N GLY A 263 3.65 17.36 -12.34
CA GLY A 263 2.89 17.78 -13.49
C GLY A 263 1.43 18.14 -13.16
N SER A 264 0.53 17.97 -14.12
CA SER A 264 -0.88 18.29 -13.97
C SER A 264 -1.71 17.11 -13.46
N PHE A 265 -2.75 17.39 -12.65
CA PHE A 265 -3.73 16.36 -12.30
C PHE A 265 -4.49 15.90 -13.55
N GLY A 266 -4.62 14.57 -13.70
CA GLY A 266 -5.38 13.98 -14.80
C GLY A 266 -5.34 12.45 -14.78
N PHE A 267 -6.17 11.84 -15.65
CA PHE A 267 -6.18 10.39 -15.77
C PHE A 267 -5.16 9.95 -16.82
N ALA A 268 -4.32 9.01 -16.44
CA ALA A 268 -3.26 8.44 -17.27
C ALA A 268 -3.58 7.02 -17.75
N GLY A 269 -4.69 6.43 -17.31
CA GLY A 269 -5.12 5.10 -17.68
C GLY A 269 -6.60 4.85 -17.47
N TYR A 270 -7.11 3.77 -18.08
CA TYR A 270 -8.50 3.35 -17.99
C TYR A 270 -8.56 1.83 -17.82
N GLY A 271 -9.55 1.38 -17.09
CA GLY A 271 -9.70 -0.03 -16.81
C GLY A 271 -11.09 -0.43 -16.35
N GLY A 272 -11.19 -1.68 -15.98
CA GLY A 272 -12.41 -2.23 -15.42
C GLY A 272 -12.11 -3.34 -14.45
N ALA A 273 -13.04 -3.54 -13.51
CA ALA A 273 -12.98 -4.63 -12.55
C ALA A 273 -14.39 -5.14 -12.24
N ILE A 274 -14.44 -6.34 -11.67
CA ILE A 274 -15.66 -6.93 -11.15
C ILE A 274 -15.45 -7.41 -9.71
N ASP A 275 -16.49 -7.27 -8.89
CA ASP A 275 -16.62 -7.94 -7.61
C ASP A 275 -17.76 -8.95 -7.71
N LEU A 276 -17.57 -10.12 -7.12
CA LEU A 276 -18.60 -11.17 -7.04
C LEU A 276 -18.74 -11.61 -5.60
N GLY A 277 -19.97 -11.90 -5.20
CA GLY A 277 -20.25 -12.34 -3.84
C GLY A 277 -21.43 -13.27 -3.75
N VAL A 278 -21.40 -14.12 -2.74
CA VAL A 278 -22.47 -15.03 -2.37
C VAL A 278 -22.59 -15.09 -0.85
N SER A 279 -23.83 -15.25 -0.38
CA SER A 279 -24.14 -15.53 1.02
C SER A 279 -25.19 -16.64 1.08
N TYR A 280 -24.93 -17.65 1.87
CA TYR A 280 -25.79 -18.83 1.99
C TYR A 280 -26.09 -19.17 3.45
N LYS A 281 -27.38 -19.15 3.81
CA LYS A 281 -27.88 -19.55 5.11
C LYS A 281 -27.95 -21.08 5.18
N LEU A 282 -26.82 -21.70 5.60
CA LEU A 282 -26.67 -23.16 5.66
C LEU A 282 -27.62 -23.78 6.69
N LEU A 283 -27.69 -23.16 7.86
CA LEU A 283 -28.65 -23.50 8.93
C LEU A 283 -29.37 -22.22 9.34
N ASP A 284 -30.43 -22.32 10.11
CA ASP A 284 -31.20 -21.13 10.54
C ASP A 284 -30.35 -20.12 11.31
N LYS A 285 -29.28 -20.57 11.96
CA LYS A 285 -28.36 -19.74 12.73
C LYS A 285 -26.97 -19.62 12.09
N LEU A 286 -26.67 -20.38 11.03
CA LEU A 286 -25.32 -20.40 10.39
C LEU A 286 -25.41 -19.88 8.96
N THR A 287 -24.74 -18.78 8.70
CA THR A 287 -24.59 -18.19 7.37
C THR A 287 -23.12 -18.29 6.93
N LEU A 288 -22.91 -18.83 5.74
CA LEU A 288 -21.61 -18.83 5.06
C LEU A 288 -21.62 -17.79 3.95
N SER A 289 -20.48 -17.17 3.72
CA SER A 289 -20.34 -16.18 2.67
C SER A 289 -18.97 -16.25 2.01
N ALA A 290 -18.94 -15.93 0.73
CA ALA A 290 -17.70 -15.86 -0.05
C ALA A 290 -17.78 -14.70 -1.04
N SER A 291 -16.66 -14.06 -1.29
CA SER A 291 -16.54 -13.07 -2.35
C SER A 291 -15.12 -13.00 -2.92
N VAL A 292 -15.04 -12.51 -4.13
CA VAL A 292 -13.81 -12.12 -4.79
C VAL A 292 -14.00 -10.70 -5.30
N LEU A 293 -13.06 -9.82 -4.93
CA LEU A 293 -13.12 -8.38 -5.17
C LEU A 293 -11.97 -7.94 -6.05
N ASP A 294 -12.18 -6.87 -6.79
CA ASP A 294 -11.16 -6.21 -7.61
C ASP A 294 -10.51 -7.13 -8.66
N LEU A 295 -11.31 -8.06 -9.24
CA LEU A 295 -10.87 -8.84 -10.38
C LEU A 295 -10.86 -7.94 -11.62
N GLY A 296 -9.72 -7.32 -11.90
CA GLY A 296 -9.64 -6.35 -12.97
C GLY A 296 -8.24 -5.85 -13.27
N PHE A 297 -8.17 -4.86 -14.13
CA PHE A 297 -6.92 -4.26 -14.57
C PHE A 297 -7.13 -2.81 -14.98
N ILE A 298 -6.01 -2.06 -15.02
CA ILE A 298 -5.91 -0.74 -15.63
C ILE A 298 -4.91 -0.82 -16.77
N LYS A 299 -5.30 -0.32 -17.93
CA LYS A 299 -4.44 -0.09 -19.09
C LYS A 299 -4.01 1.37 -19.06
N TRP A 300 -2.73 1.59 -18.85
CA TRP A 300 -2.10 2.90 -18.82
C TRP A 300 -1.79 3.35 -20.24
N SER A 301 -2.05 4.62 -20.53
CA SER A 301 -1.87 5.16 -21.88
C SER A 301 -0.38 5.30 -22.21
N LYS A 302 -0.07 5.11 -23.48
CA LYS A 302 1.25 5.23 -24.05
C LYS A 302 1.86 6.63 -23.78
N SER A 303 1.07 7.69 -24.02
CA SER A 303 1.49 9.09 -23.88
C SER A 303 1.78 9.56 -22.45
N ASN A 304 1.39 8.78 -21.43
CA ASN A 304 1.60 9.11 -20.03
C ASN A 304 2.44 8.01 -19.33
N THR A 305 3.17 7.21 -20.11
CA THR A 305 4.00 6.13 -19.58
C THR A 305 5.44 6.38 -19.99
N SER A 306 6.32 6.43 -19.01
CA SER A 306 7.77 6.39 -19.19
C SER A 306 8.35 5.15 -18.53
N ILE A 307 9.37 4.57 -19.14
CA ILE A 307 10.13 3.46 -18.60
C ILE A 307 11.59 3.87 -18.66
N ALA A 308 12.22 3.87 -17.48
CA ALA A 308 13.65 4.14 -17.40
C ALA A 308 14.38 2.92 -16.83
N ARG A 309 15.58 2.71 -17.31
CA ARG A 309 16.45 1.62 -16.86
C ARG A 309 17.83 2.11 -16.54
N ALA A 310 18.41 1.48 -15.54
CA ALA A 310 19.83 1.48 -15.31
C ALA A 310 20.30 0.03 -15.48
N ASN A 311 21.26 -0.15 -16.33
CA ASN A 311 22.08 -1.35 -16.45
C ASN A 311 23.47 -0.86 -16.81
N ALA A 312 24.04 -0.10 -15.87
CA ALA A 312 25.27 0.63 -16.07
C ALA A 312 26.32 0.18 -15.05
N GLU A 313 27.54 0.07 -15.52
CA GLU A 313 28.73 0.01 -14.70
C GLU A 313 29.48 1.33 -14.88
N GLN A 314 29.52 2.13 -13.82
CA GLN A 314 30.33 3.33 -13.75
C GLN A 314 31.68 2.95 -13.19
N THR A 315 32.73 3.30 -13.88
CA THR A 315 34.12 3.00 -13.47
C THR A 315 34.89 4.30 -13.29
N TYR A 316 35.49 4.45 -12.12
CA TYR A 316 36.28 5.62 -11.73
C TYR A 316 37.73 5.23 -11.60
N ASP A 317 38.62 5.90 -12.35
CA ASP A 317 40.07 5.72 -12.20
C ASP A 317 40.56 6.54 -11.00
N LEU A 318 40.90 5.87 -9.93
CA LEU A 318 41.33 6.52 -8.68
C LEU A 318 42.74 7.09 -8.76
N LEU A 319 43.46 6.91 -9.90
CA LEU A 319 44.72 7.58 -10.20
C LEU A 319 44.55 8.89 -10.96
N ASP A 320 43.41 9.10 -11.62
CA ASP A 320 43.04 10.36 -12.22
C ASP A 320 42.39 11.29 -11.20
N PRO A 321 42.95 12.48 -10.90
CA PRO A 321 42.45 13.35 -9.86
C PRO A 321 40.98 13.80 -10.08
N ALA A 322 40.53 13.96 -11.32
CA ALA A 322 39.17 14.39 -11.62
C ALA A 322 38.18 13.25 -11.36
N SER A 323 38.47 12.05 -11.84
CA SER A 323 37.65 10.85 -11.62
C SER A 323 37.66 10.43 -10.16
N GLN A 324 38.78 10.57 -9.46
CA GLN A 324 38.88 10.37 -8.02
C GLN A 324 37.94 11.31 -7.24
N GLN A 325 37.98 12.60 -7.58
CA GLN A 325 37.16 13.61 -6.91
C GLN A 325 35.66 13.37 -7.17
N GLU A 326 35.30 12.96 -8.37
CA GLU A 326 33.92 12.60 -8.73
C GLU A 326 33.42 11.42 -7.87
N PHE A 327 34.19 10.34 -7.78
CA PHE A 327 33.88 9.18 -6.95
C PHE A 327 33.74 9.56 -5.47
N MET A 328 34.70 10.34 -4.95
CA MET A 328 34.67 10.83 -3.57
C MET A 328 33.41 11.68 -3.29
N ASN A 329 33.02 12.53 -4.23
CA ASN A 329 31.81 13.34 -4.10
C ASN A 329 30.56 12.47 -4.04
N ILE A 330 30.44 11.45 -4.90
CA ILE A 330 29.29 10.51 -4.91
C ILE A 330 29.20 9.77 -3.56
N VAL A 331 30.33 9.29 -3.04
CA VAL A 331 30.35 8.58 -1.75
C VAL A 331 30.06 9.51 -0.58
N ASN A 332 30.69 10.71 -0.54
CA ASN A 332 30.55 11.68 0.56
C ASN A 332 29.19 12.38 0.58
N SER A 333 28.62 12.67 -0.58
CA SER A 333 27.28 13.27 -0.65
C SER A 333 26.21 12.29 -0.19
N GLY A 334 26.56 10.99 -0.13
CA GLY A 334 25.69 9.86 0.08
C GLY A 334 24.66 9.69 -1.01
N GLU A 335 24.97 10.24 -2.13
CA GLU A 335 24.25 10.07 -3.39
C GLU A 335 24.17 8.61 -3.81
N ILE A 336 24.90 7.71 -3.13
CA ILE A 336 24.78 6.24 -3.29
C ILE A 336 23.35 5.71 -3.06
N LEU A 337 22.45 6.52 -2.51
CA LEU A 337 21.02 6.25 -2.41
C LEU A 337 20.17 7.30 -3.11
N ASN A 338 20.77 8.21 -3.86
CA ASN A 338 20.08 9.19 -4.66
C ASN A 338 19.72 8.60 -6.05
N TYR A 339 18.69 9.15 -6.69
CA TYR A 339 18.30 8.76 -8.06
C TYR A 339 19.41 9.10 -9.08
N ASP A 340 20.25 10.12 -8.85
CA ASP A 340 21.40 10.44 -9.68
C ASP A 340 22.39 9.27 -9.80
N MET A 341 22.62 8.54 -8.70
CA MET A 341 23.46 7.35 -8.71
C MET A 341 22.83 6.20 -9.49
N LEU A 342 21.50 6.09 -9.48
CA LEU A 342 20.84 5.05 -10.24
C LEU A 342 21.05 5.22 -11.75
N GLN A 343 21.34 6.43 -12.20
CA GLN A 343 21.51 6.79 -13.63
C GLN A 343 20.44 6.16 -14.52
N LEU A 344 19.19 6.31 -14.09
CA LEU A 344 18.04 5.81 -14.80
C LEU A 344 17.86 6.60 -16.10
N LYS A 345 18.03 5.94 -17.23
CA LYS A 345 17.82 6.52 -18.55
C LYS A 345 16.50 6.11 -19.12
N THR A 346 15.74 7.07 -19.65
CA THR A 346 14.45 6.80 -20.30
C THR A 346 14.67 6.01 -21.61
N GLU A 347 13.95 4.93 -21.79
CA GLU A 347 13.97 4.16 -23.03
C GLU A 347 13.17 4.87 -24.11
N GLU A 348 13.73 5.09 -25.31
CA GLU A 348 13.00 5.65 -26.45
C GLU A 348 11.77 4.80 -26.85
N ALA A 349 11.83 3.49 -26.64
CA ALA A 349 10.72 2.56 -26.83
C ALA A 349 9.69 2.57 -25.66
N SER A 350 9.83 3.48 -24.69
CA SER A 350 8.96 3.57 -23.51
C SER A 350 7.51 3.96 -23.84
N GLU A 351 7.26 4.45 -25.05
CA GLU A 351 5.93 4.70 -25.56
C GLU A 351 5.07 3.43 -25.75
N LYS A 352 5.07 2.52 -24.79
CA LYS A 352 4.20 1.33 -24.82
C LYS A 352 3.11 1.46 -23.77
N SER A 353 1.87 1.15 -24.16
CA SER A 353 0.82 1.01 -23.17
C SER A 353 1.16 -0.11 -22.20
N ARG A 354 0.93 0.12 -20.91
CA ARG A 354 1.13 -0.86 -19.84
C ARG A 354 -0.22 -1.35 -19.35
N THR A 355 -0.32 -2.64 -19.03
CA THR A 355 -1.49 -3.19 -18.36
C THR A 355 -1.07 -3.71 -16.98
N ARG A 356 -1.79 -3.28 -15.94
CA ARG A 356 -1.56 -3.71 -14.57
C ARG A 356 -2.84 -4.27 -13.99
N GLY A 357 -2.76 -5.49 -13.45
CA GLY A 357 -3.84 -6.07 -12.65
C GLY A 357 -4.01 -5.32 -11.34
N LEU A 358 -5.23 -5.26 -10.84
CA LEU A 358 -5.52 -4.75 -9.50
C LEU A 358 -5.06 -5.73 -8.42
N THR A 359 -4.97 -5.22 -7.20
CA THR A 359 -4.79 -6.02 -6.00
C THR A 359 -6.12 -6.71 -5.65
N SER A 360 -6.35 -7.90 -6.18
CA SER A 360 -7.58 -8.64 -5.89
C SER A 360 -7.61 -9.21 -4.47
N THR A 361 -8.83 -9.38 -3.94
CA THR A 361 -9.04 -9.88 -2.57
C THR A 361 -10.06 -11.00 -2.57
N MET A 362 -9.76 -12.10 -1.91
CA MET A 362 -10.69 -13.18 -1.60
C MET A 362 -11.16 -13.02 -0.15
N VAL A 363 -12.46 -13.15 0.08
CA VAL A 363 -13.07 -13.06 1.41
C VAL A 363 -13.94 -14.29 1.63
N LEU A 364 -13.74 -14.97 2.76
CA LEU A 364 -14.57 -16.10 3.21
C LEU A 364 -15.07 -15.81 4.62
N GLY A 365 -16.37 -15.89 4.82
CA GLY A 365 -17.02 -15.59 6.10
C GLY A 365 -17.90 -16.74 6.59
N ALA A 366 -17.89 -16.95 7.88
CA ALA A 366 -18.86 -17.80 8.58
C ALA A 366 -19.41 -17.02 9.77
N GLU A 367 -20.72 -16.92 9.87
CA GLU A 367 -21.48 -16.17 10.89
C GLU A 367 -22.44 -17.10 11.60
N TYR A 368 -22.39 -17.14 12.94
CA TYR A 368 -23.32 -17.89 13.76
C TYR A 368 -24.12 -16.96 14.69
N ALA A 369 -25.43 -16.91 14.51
CA ALA A 369 -26.33 -16.08 15.26
C ALA A 369 -26.75 -16.73 16.59
N LEU A 370 -26.63 -15.98 17.67
CA LEU A 370 -26.98 -16.35 19.03
C LEU A 370 -28.04 -15.35 19.57
N LEU A 371 -28.72 -15.71 20.63
CA LEU A 371 -29.64 -14.84 21.36
C LEU A 371 -30.61 -14.07 20.43
N ASN A 372 -31.26 -14.79 19.52
CA ASN A 372 -32.21 -14.20 18.53
C ASN A 372 -31.56 -13.07 17.73
N ASP A 373 -30.37 -13.31 17.18
CA ASP A 373 -29.56 -12.38 16.38
C ASP A 373 -28.96 -11.17 17.13
N TRP A 374 -29.18 -11.09 18.46
CA TRP A 374 -28.60 -10.02 19.28
C TRP A 374 -27.07 -10.13 19.40
N LEU A 375 -26.61 -11.36 19.50
CA LEU A 375 -25.17 -11.68 19.55
C LEU A 375 -24.84 -12.55 18.36
N VAL A 376 -23.78 -12.17 17.64
CA VAL A 376 -23.26 -12.93 16.51
C VAL A 376 -21.78 -13.17 16.74
N VAL A 377 -21.37 -14.40 16.51
CA VAL A 377 -19.93 -14.75 16.45
C VAL A 377 -19.60 -15.18 15.03
N GLY A 378 -18.40 -14.84 14.58
CA GLY A 378 -18.00 -15.15 13.22
C GLY A 378 -16.51 -15.33 13.04
N ALA A 379 -16.17 -15.98 11.94
CA ALA A 379 -14.82 -16.13 11.44
C ALA A 379 -14.75 -15.55 10.02
N LEU A 380 -13.74 -14.74 9.75
CA LEU A 380 -13.50 -14.10 8.47
C LEU A 380 -12.05 -14.38 8.03
N TYR A 381 -11.90 -15.00 6.87
CA TYR A 381 -10.63 -15.09 6.19
C TYR A 381 -10.59 -14.06 5.06
N THR A 382 -9.50 -13.32 4.95
CA THR A 382 -9.20 -12.42 3.85
C THR A 382 -7.82 -12.73 3.28
N GLY A 383 -7.77 -13.01 1.97
CA GLY A 383 -6.53 -13.19 1.21
C GLY A 383 -6.38 -12.08 0.19
N ARG A 384 -5.44 -11.15 0.40
CA ARG A 384 -5.17 -10.03 -0.49
C ARG A 384 -3.91 -10.29 -1.30
N PHE A 385 -4.05 -10.39 -2.62
CA PHE A 385 -2.96 -10.68 -3.56
C PHE A 385 -2.16 -9.43 -3.92
N ALA A 386 -1.67 -8.74 -2.86
CA ALA A 386 -0.87 -7.53 -2.99
C ALA A 386 0.58 -7.85 -3.40
N LYS A 387 1.24 -6.86 -3.99
CA LYS A 387 2.68 -6.86 -4.25
C LYS A 387 3.37 -5.89 -3.29
N PRO A 388 4.60 -6.17 -2.88
CA PRO A 388 5.43 -7.33 -3.21
C PRO A 388 5.05 -8.61 -2.46
N LYS A 389 4.11 -8.57 -1.50
CA LYS A 389 3.76 -9.71 -0.65
C LYS A 389 2.25 -9.85 -0.50
N THR A 390 1.73 -11.07 -0.70
CA THR A 390 0.34 -11.43 -0.39
C THR A 390 0.09 -11.37 1.10
N LEU A 391 -1.03 -10.77 1.50
CA LEU A 391 -1.47 -10.65 2.89
C LEU A 391 -2.62 -11.61 3.15
N ASN A 392 -2.44 -12.53 4.09
CA ASN A 392 -3.46 -13.48 4.53
C ASN A 392 -3.82 -13.21 5.98
N GLU A 393 -5.11 -13.18 6.28
CA GLU A 393 -5.60 -12.91 7.62
C GLU A 393 -6.79 -13.78 7.96
N LEU A 394 -6.83 -14.24 9.21
CA LEU A 394 -7.95 -14.95 9.80
C LEU A 394 -8.38 -14.24 11.09
N THR A 395 -9.59 -13.72 11.08
CA THR A 395 -10.15 -12.89 12.15
C THR A 395 -11.38 -13.56 12.73
N PHE A 396 -11.42 -13.71 14.04
CA PHE A 396 -12.63 -14.07 14.78
C PHE A 396 -13.27 -12.81 15.35
N SER A 397 -14.59 -12.72 15.27
CA SER A 397 -15.35 -11.53 15.72
C SER A 397 -16.55 -11.92 16.54
N ALA A 398 -16.88 -11.04 17.49
CA ALA A 398 -18.16 -11.06 18.19
C ALA A 398 -18.85 -9.70 17.99
N CYS A 399 -20.11 -9.70 17.60
CA CYS A 399 -20.88 -8.50 17.35
C CYS A 399 -22.18 -8.52 18.15
N ILE A 400 -22.41 -7.48 18.94
CA ILE A 400 -23.69 -7.21 19.63
C ILE A 400 -24.45 -6.23 18.75
N ARG A 401 -25.66 -6.63 18.30
CA ARG A 401 -26.47 -5.87 17.35
C ARG A 401 -27.97 -5.84 17.74
N PRO A 402 -28.33 -5.22 18.88
CA PRO A 402 -29.70 -5.20 19.34
C PRO A 402 -30.64 -4.46 18.40
N THR A 403 -30.14 -3.51 17.62
CA THR A 403 -30.87 -2.79 16.58
C THR A 403 -29.97 -2.48 15.40
N ASN A 404 -30.55 -2.15 14.25
CA ASN A 404 -29.77 -1.69 13.09
C ASN A 404 -29.05 -0.32 13.31
N ALA A 405 -29.48 0.43 14.31
CA ALA A 405 -28.91 1.72 14.67
C ALA A 405 -27.74 1.60 15.67
N PHE A 406 -27.65 0.51 16.41
CA PHE A 406 -26.61 0.30 17.40
C PHE A 406 -25.97 -1.06 17.23
N ASN A 407 -24.71 -1.08 16.87
CA ASN A 407 -23.91 -2.30 16.75
C ASN A 407 -22.51 -2.04 17.36
N VAL A 408 -22.04 -3.01 18.14
CA VAL A 408 -20.66 -3.04 18.66
C VAL A 408 -20.04 -4.36 18.29
N ALA A 409 -18.88 -4.31 17.67
CA ALA A 409 -18.13 -5.51 17.30
C ALA A 409 -16.70 -5.46 17.86
N ALA A 410 -16.25 -6.59 18.37
CA ALA A 410 -14.86 -6.81 18.73
C ALA A 410 -14.31 -7.97 17.92
N SER A 411 -13.02 -7.93 17.57
CA SER A 411 -12.39 -8.96 16.78
C SER A 411 -10.99 -9.30 17.28
N TYR A 412 -10.54 -10.50 16.92
CA TYR A 412 -9.18 -10.98 17.18
C TYR A 412 -8.64 -11.69 15.94
N SER A 413 -7.57 -11.17 15.38
CA SER A 413 -6.90 -11.77 14.23
C SER A 413 -5.75 -12.66 14.70
N VAL A 414 -5.82 -13.94 14.33
CA VAL A 414 -4.85 -14.97 14.75
C VAL A 414 -3.76 -15.21 13.70
N LEU A 415 -4.10 -14.99 12.44
CA LEU A 415 -3.20 -15.12 11.28
C LEU A 415 -3.11 -13.77 10.60
N GLN A 416 -1.89 -13.21 10.55
CA GLN A 416 -1.57 -12.01 9.79
C GLN A 416 -0.05 -11.80 9.70
N GLY A 417 0.38 -10.94 8.77
CA GLY A 417 1.80 -10.75 8.47
C GLY A 417 2.66 -10.13 9.58
N ALA A 418 2.06 -9.50 10.60
CA ALA A 418 2.78 -8.74 11.63
C ALA A 418 2.36 -9.08 13.09
N GLY A 419 1.74 -10.22 13.30
CA GLY A 419 1.38 -10.73 14.63
C GLY A 419 -0.11 -10.64 14.96
N LYS A 420 -0.47 -10.94 16.20
CA LYS A 420 -1.86 -11.00 16.68
C LYS A 420 -2.40 -9.60 16.95
N THR A 421 -3.64 -9.30 16.54
CA THR A 421 -4.27 -7.99 16.76
C THR A 421 -5.71 -8.09 17.22
N PHE A 422 -6.17 -7.04 17.89
CA PHE A 422 -7.55 -6.84 18.28
C PHE A 422 -8.15 -5.70 17.46
N GLY A 423 -9.44 -5.84 17.14
CA GLY A 423 -10.21 -4.79 16.49
C GLY A 423 -11.44 -4.43 17.32
N LEU A 424 -11.91 -3.21 17.15
CA LEU A 424 -13.14 -2.69 17.73
C LEU A 424 -13.88 -1.84 16.70
N ALA A 425 -15.19 -2.05 16.59
CA ALA A 425 -16.04 -1.25 15.73
C ALA A 425 -17.34 -0.88 16.45
N LEU A 426 -17.80 0.35 16.19
CA LEU A 426 -19.01 0.92 16.76
C LEU A 426 -19.85 1.55 15.65
N LYS A 427 -21.14 1.28 15.64
CA LYS A 427 -22.13 1.98 14.82
C LYS A 427 -23.16 2.64 15.75
N LEU A 428 -23.37 3.94 15.57
CA LEU A 428 -24.36 4.75 16.27
C LEU A 428 -25.18 5.53 15.25
N GLY A 429 -26.43 5.10 15.03
CA GLY A 429 -27.30 5.72 14.04
C GLY A 429 -26.69 5.71 12.64
N PRO A 430 -26.49 6.88 12.01
CA PRO A 430 -25.89 6.98 10.69
C PRO A 430 -24.37 6.82 10.71
N PHE A 431 -23.70 6.97 11.84
CA PHE A 431 -22.24 6.98 11.95
C PHE A 431 -21.70 5.61 12.36
N PHE A 432 -20.55 5.27 11.82
CA PHE A 432 -19.74 4.14 12.25
C PHE A 432 -18.27 4.52 12.30
N ALA A 433 -17.54 3.90 13.19
CA ALA A 433 -16.09 4.02 13.30
C ALA A 433 -15.50 2.74 13.87
N GLY A 434 -14.25 2.48 13.57
CA GLY A 434 -13.57 1.32 14.13
C GLY A 434 -12.13 1.20 13.69
N THR A 435 -11.51 0.15 14.19
CA THR A 435 -10.17 -0.30 13.82
C THR A 435 -10.14 -1.82 13.84
N ASP A 436 -9.41 -2.41 12.91
CA ASP A 436 -9.11 -3.86 12.91
C ASP A 436 -7.82 -4.15 13.70
N TYR A 437 -7.06 -3.10 14.04
CA TYR A 437 -5.79 -3.20 14.73
C TYR A 437 -5.74 -2.20 15.89
N MET A 438 -6.26 -2.59 17.04
CA MET A 438 -6.12 -1.78 18.25
C MET A 438 -4.66 -1.74 18.69
N PHE A 439 -4.24 -0.53 19.04
CA PHE A 439 -2.91 -0.27 19.51
C PHE A 439 -2.74 -0.80 20.95
N PHE A 440 -2.09 -1.96 21.09
CA PHE A 440 -1.63 -2.47 22.39
C PHE A 440 -0.11 -2.55 22.38
N GLY A 441 0.54 -1.61 23.05
CA GLY A 441 2.00 -1.59 23.21
C GLY A 441 2.68 -0.35 22.65
N LYS A 442 4.00 -0.34 22.80
CA LYS A 442 4.81 0.85 22.48
C LYS A 442 5.12 1.02 21.01
N ASN A 443 5.06 -0.07 20.21
CA ASN A 443 5.50 -0.07 18.81
C ASN A 443 4.67 -1.05 17.97
N THR A 444 3.55 -0.60 17.43
CA THR A 444 2.70 -1.46 16.61
C THR A 444 3.15 -1.48 15.15
N LYS A 445 3.19 -2.68 14.55
CA LYS A 445 3.52 -2.90 13.13
C LYS A 445 2.32 -2.75 12.20
N ASN A 446 1.11 -2.69 12.75
CA ASN A 446 -0.12 -2.49 12.00
C ASN A 446 -0.93 -1.38 12.63
N VAL A 447 -1.38 -0.47 11.79
CA VAL A 447 -2.31 0.60 12.15
C VAL A 447 -3.46 0.57 11.15
N ASN A 448 -4.68 0.60 11.65
CA ASN A 448 -5.86 0.74 10.83
C ASN A 448 -6.88 1.60 11.55
N ALA A 449 -7.56 2.45 10.81
CA ALA A 449 -8.73 3.18 11.28
C ALA A 449 -9.74 3.31 10.15
N TYR A 450 -11.01 3.20 10.46
CA TYR A 450 -12.08 3.48 9.53
C TYR A 450 -13.20 4.24 10.21
N LEU A 451 -13.80 5.11 9.43
CA LEU A 451 -14.98 5.87 9.86
C LEU A 451 -15.91 6.13 8.67
N GLY A 452 -17.16 6.40 8.97
CA GLY A 452 -18.11 6.75 7.94
C GLY A 452 -19.46 7.14 8.47
N GLY A 453 -20.23 7.72 7.56
CA GLY A 453 -21.61 8.13 7.83
C GLY A 453 -22.53 7.77 6.67
N SER A 454 -23.71 7.25 7.01
CA SER A 454 -24.68 6.77 6.04
C SER A 454 -26.10 7.11 6.48
N ILE A 455 -26.78 7.92 5.68
CA ILE A 455 -28.19 8.28 5.90
C ILE A 455 -29.06 7.15 5.35
N PRO A 456 -29.89 6.51 6.19
CA PRO A 456 -30.76 5.44 5.74
C PRO A 456 -31.94 5.99 4.91
N LEU A 457 -32.24 5.30 3.80
CA LEU A 457 -33.31 5.65 2.87
C LEU A 457 -34.43 4.56 2.87
N GLY A 458 -35.66 5.00 2.86
CA GLY A 458 -36.82 4.12 2.76
C GLY A 458 -37.11 3.33 4.04
N LYS A 459 -38.12 2.45 3.95
CA LYS A 459 -38.51 1.56 5.04
C LYS A 459 -37.58 0.36 5.13
N GLN A 460 -37.38 -0.16 6.34
CA GLN A 460 -36.65 -1.41 6.53
C GLN A 460 -37.42 -2.55 5.88
N LYS A 461 -36.77 -3.40 5.10
CA LYS A 461 -37.33 -4.64 4.63
C LYS A 461 -37.33 -5.65 5.77
N THR A 462 -38.50 -6.09 6.16
CA THR A 462 -38.70 -7.30 6.97
C THR A 462 -38.64 -8.52 6.04
N ALA A 463 -38.24 -9.67 6.59
CA ALA A 463 -38.08 -10.91 5.81
C ALA A 463 -39.36 -11.44 5.14
N GLU A 464 -40.50 -10.79 5.34
CA GLU A 464 -41.80 -11.19 4.82
C GLU A 464 -42.33 -10.41 3.61
N ASN A 465 -41.55 -9.48 3.01
CA ASN A 465 -41.98 -8.71 1.83
C ASN A 465 -40.97 -8.75 0.67
#